data_5b9a39c592e30d76fd652fbc36e35e93
#
_entry.id   5b9a39c592e30d76fd652fbc36e35e93
#
_cell.length_a   1.000
_cell.length_b   1.000
_cell.length_c   1.000
_cell.angle_alpha   90.00
_cell.angle_beta   90.00
_cell.angle_gamma   90.00
#
_symmetry.space_group_name_H-M   'P 1'
#
loop_
_entity.id
_entity.type
_entity.pdbx_description
1 polymer ?
#
loop_
_entity_poly.entity_id
_entity_poly.type
_entity_poly.pdbx_seq_one_letter_code
_entity_poly.pdbx_strand_id
1 'polypeptide(L)'
;APYTDSRTGKPPDGYENQCAIKVSVALHKSGGEMRSFRGKGRIIVNGKNTAGLAEPLASWLKLRPFCGCPKAETITGKDWAKRISGRTGIIFFENYWTRKNETEVNRSGDHIDLWNGARLTASGFRGTLTTVARFTIGASSIPGLYSDLSNSTQILFWEVK
;
A
#
# COMPACT_ATOMS: atom_id res chain seq x y z
N ALA A 1 -2.66 -3.03 14.35
CA ALA A 1 -3.56 -2.62 13.27
C ALA A 1 -4.20 -1.27 13.65
N PRO A 2 -4.22 -0.26 12.77
CA PRO A 2 -4.79 1.06 13.10
C PRO A 2 -6.32 1.09 13.11
N TYR A 3 -6.98 0.07 12.54
CA TYR A 3 -8.42 -0.10 12.56
C TYR A 3 -8.77 -1.42 13.23
N THR A 4 -9.34 -1.35 14.42
CA THR A 4 -9.67 -2.50 15.25
C THR A 4 -11.04 -2.34 15.89
N ASP A 5 -11.73 -3.45 16.09
CA ASP A 5 -12.92 -3.51 16.92
C ASP A 5 -12.51 -3.27 18.39
N SER A 6 -13.21 -2.35 19.07
CA SER A 6 -12.87 -1.92 20.43
C SER A 6 -13.04 -3.03 21.49
N ARG A 7 -13.88 -4.05 21.22
CA ARG A 7 -14.13 -5.17 22.14
C ARG A 7 -13.10 -6.28 21.99
N THR A 8 -12.66 -6.55 20.75
CA THR A 8 -11.79 -7.68 20.43
C THR A 8 -10.33 -7.31 20.25
N GLY A 9 -10.04 -6.02 19.98
CA GLY A 9 -8.70 -5.54 19.63
C GLY A 9 -8.20 -6.03 18.28
N LYS A 10 -9.03 -6.77 17.52
CA LYS A 10 -8.70 -7.34 16.21
C LYS A 10 -9.28 -6.48 15.08
N PRO A 11 -8.72 -6.57 13.86
CA PRO A 11 -9.37 -5.98 12.69
C PRO A 11 -10.81 -6.50 12.55
N PRO A 12 -11.77 -5.64 12.18
CA PRO A 12 -13.10 -6.11 11.81
C PRO A 12 -13.06 -7.04 10.60
N ASP A 13 -14.08 -7.90 10.46
CA ASP A 13 -14.20 -8.81 9.33
C ASP A 13 -14.13 -8.06 7.99
N GLY A 14 -13.32 -8.57 7.07
CA GLY A 14 -13.06 -7.94 5.77
C GLY A 14 -11.99 -6.83 5.81
N TYR A 15 -11.42 -6.52 6.98
CA TYR A 15 -10.34 -5.53 7.13
C TYR A 15 -9.04 -6.14 7.69
N GLU A 16 -8.81 -7.42 7.46
CA GLU A 16 -7.57 -8.11 7.85
C GLU A 16 -6.36 -7.53 7.12
N ASN A 17 -6.56 -7.12 5.85
CA ASN A 17 -5.57 -6.39 5.07
C ASN A 17 -5.77 -4.89 5.23
N GLN A 18 -4.90 -4.25 5.99
CA GLN A 18 -4.98 -2.82 6.32
C GLN A 18 -3.93 -1.96 5.59
N CYS A 19 -3.44 -2.37 4.42
CA CYS A 19 -2.42 -1.62 3.69
C CYS A 19 -2.87 -0.16 3.40
N ALA A 20 -4.03 0.03 2.81
CA ALA A 20 -4.58 1.36 2.51
C ALA A 20 -4.89 2.17 3.78
N ILE A 21 -5.38 1.52 4.83
CA ILE A 21 -5.67 2.16 6.12
C ILE A 21 -4.37 2.69 6.73
N LYS A 22 -3.29 1.91 6.72
CA LYS A 22 -1.98 2.32 7.25
C LYS A 22 -1.40 3.51 6.50
N VAL A 23 -1.45 3.48 5.17
CA VAL A 23 -1.02 4.62 4.34
C VAL A 23 -1.87 5.86 4.62
N SER A 24 -3.20 5.72 4.72
CA SER A 24 -4.10 6.83 5.09
C SER A 24 -3.77 7.42 6.45
N VAL A 25 -3.51 6.58 7.45
CA VAL A 25 -3.11 7.04 8.80
C VAL A 25 -1.75 7.74 8.76
N ALA A 26 -0.80 7.27 7.96
CA ALA A 26 0.48 7.94 7.76
C ALA A 26 0.31 9.33 7.12
N LEU A 27 -0.54 9.43 6.08
CA LEU A 27 -0.92 10.71 5.47
C LEU A 27 -1.50 11.68 6.51
N HIS A 28 -2.42 11.23 7.36
CA HIS A 28 -2.99 12.07 8.42
C HIS A 28 -1.93 12.56 9.42
N LYS A 29 -0.96 11.71 9.76
CA LYS A 29 0.13 12.07 10.68
C LYS A 29 1.11 13.08 10.06
N SER A 30 1.29 13.05 8.74
CA SER A 30 2.13 14.01 8.00
C SER A 30 1.40 15.30 7.60
N GLY A 31 0.16 15.50 8.06
CA GLY A 31 -0.64 16.69 7.74
C GLY A 31 -1.45 16.60 6.45
N GLY A 32 -1.42 15.46 5.76
CA GLY A 32 -2.25 15.23 4.58
C GLY A 32 -3.73 15.09 4.97
N GLU A 33 -4.58 15.96 4.43
CA GLU A 33 -6.02 15.93 4.72
C GLU A 33 -6.77 15.11 3.67
N MET A 34 -7.50 14.07 4.12
CA MET A 34 -8.32 13.22 3.26
C MET A 34 -9.81 13.64 3.26
N ARG A 35 -10.11 14.93 3.51
CA ARG A 35 -11.51 15.42 3.53
C ARG A 35 -12.24 15.23 2.21
N SER A 36 -11.54 15.31 1.08
CA SER A 36 -12.09 15.11 -0.27
C SER A 36 -12.19 13.64 -0.68
N PHE A 37 -11.64 12.71 0.09
CA PHE A 37 -11.73 11.29 -0.26
C PHE A 37 -13.18 10.80 -0.16
N ARG A 38 -13.73 10.34 -1.30
CA ARG A 38 -15.09 9.80 -1.45
C ARG A 38 -15.09 8.42 -2.12
N GLY A 39 -13.91 7.81 -2.25
CA GLY A 39 -13.74 6.53 -2.93
C GLY A 39 -14.49 5.37 -2.29
N LYS A 40 -14.70 4.32 -3.05
CA LYS A 40 -15.23 3.05 -2.54
C LYS A 40 -14.38 2.57 -1.34
N GLY A 41 -15.04 1.98 -0.36
CA GLY A 41 -14.34 1.51 0.86
C GLY A 41 -13.89 2.64 1.79
N ARG A 42 -14.46 3.86 1.69
CA ARG A 42 -14.25 4.91 2.69
C ARG A 42 -14.77 4.47 4.05
N ILE A 43 -13.92 4.57 5.06
CA ILE A 43 -14.24 4.35 6.47
C ILE A 43 -13.83 5.56 7.30
N ILE A 44 -14.23 5.60 8.56
CA ILE A 44 -13.80 6.61 9.52
C ILE A 44 -12.89 5.94 10.54
N VAL A 45 -11.67 6.44 10.66
CA VAL A 45 -10.70 6.01 11.68
C VAL A 45 -10.25 7.25 12.45
N ASN A 46 -10.43 7.23 13.78
CA ASN A 46 -10.13 8.37 14.66
C ASN A 46 -10.77 9.68 14.17
N GLY A 47 -12.03 9.63 13.73
CA GLY A 47 -12.79 10.78 13.24
C GLY A 47 -12.38 11.31 11.86
N LYS A 48 -11.47 10.63 11.15
CA LYS A 48 -10.95 11.07 9.85
C LYS A 48 -11.34 10.11 8.72
N ASN A 49 -11.64 10.69 7.53
CA ASN A 49 -11.83 9.90 6.32
C ASN A 49 -10.58 9.07 6.03
N THR A 50 -10.76 7.78 5.81
CA THR A 50 -9.68 6.81 5.66
C THR A 50 -10.04 5.86 4.53
N ALA A 51 -9.10 5.52 3.68
CA ALA A 51 -9.30 4.55 2.61
C ALA A 51 -9.10 3.13 3.15
N GLY A 52 -10.09 2.27 3.00
CA GLY A 52 -10.01 0.85 3.32
C GLY A 52 -9.51 -0.03 2.17
N LEU A 53 -9.44 0.52 0.95
CA LEU A 53 -9.05 -0.20 -0.28
C LEU A 53 -7.89 0.52 -0.99
N ALA A 54 -6.98 -0.26 -1.58
CA ALA A 54 -5.74 0.25 -2.18
C ALA A 54 -5.99 1.01 -3.49
N GLU A 55 -6.77 0.45 -4.42
CA GLU A 55 -7.06 1.08 -5.72
C GLU A 55 -7.79 2.43 -5.56
N PRO A 56 -8.88 2.57 -4.78
CA PRO A 56 -9.52 3.88 -4.58
C PRO A 56 -8.59 4.92 -3.95
N LEU A 57 -7.68 4.51 -3.06
CA LEU A 57 -6.68 5.42 -2.50
C LEU A 57 -5.68 5.89 -3.57
N ALA A 58 -5.16 4.96 -4.38
CA ALA A 58 -4.24 5.28 -5.47
C ALA A 58 -4.90 6.20 -6.50
N SER A 59 -6.15 5.92 -6.89
CA SER A 59 -6.93 6.76 -7.80
C SER A 59 -7.14 8.18 -7.26
N TRP A 60 -7.43 8.31 -5.96
CA TRP A 60 -7.55 9.62 -5.33
C TRP A 60 -6.22 10.38 -5.27
N LEU A 61 -5.11 9.71 -4.95
CA LEU A 61 -3.77 10.32 -4.93
C LEU A 61 -3.32 10.83 -6.32
N LYS A 62 -3.73 10.15 -7.41
CA LYS A 62 -3.46 10.62 -8.80
C LYS A 62 -4.03 12.01 -9.06
N LEU A 63 -5.12 12.40 -8.41
CA LEU A 63 -5.74 13.71 -8.54
C LEU A 63 -4.99 14.82 -7.80
N ARG A 64 -3.93 14.50 -7.07
CA ARG A 64 -3.16 15.44 -6.25
C ARG A 64 -4.05 16.22 -5.28
N PRO A 65 -4.80 15.53 -4.40
CA PRO A 65 -5.98 16.08 -3.71
C PRO A 65 -5.67 17.05 -2.58
N PHE A 66 -4.40 17.27 -2.23
CA PHE A 66 -3.97 18.22 -1.20
C PHE A 66 -2.67 18.89 -1.60
N CYS A 67 -2.40 20.04 -1.00
CA CYS A 67 -1.16 20.79 -1.23
C CYS A 67 0.07 19.94 -0.89
N GLY A 68 1.07 19.94 -1.76
CA GLY A 68 2.27 19.11 -1.61
C GLY A 68 2.11 17.64 -2.04
N CYS A 69 0.91 17.20 -2.44
CA CYS A 69 0.76 15.86 -3.01
C CYS A 69 1.55 15.75 -4.32
N PRO A 70 2.55 14.85 -4.39
CA PRO A 70 3.38 14.72 -5.58
C PRO A 70 2.61 14.10 -6.75
N LYS A 71 3.14 14.28 -7.97
CA LYS A 71 2.62 13.59 -9.15
C LYS A 71 3.00 12.11 -9.09
N ALA A 72 2.09 11.23 -9.48
CA ALA A 72 2.38 9.82 -9.66
C ALA A 72 3.40 9.61 -10.78
N GLU A 73 4.41 8.80 -10.52
CA GLU A 73 5.37 8.28 -11.50
C GLU A 73 5.02 6.82 -11.81
N THR A 74 4.94 6.45 -13.08
CA THR A 74 4.79 5.06 -13.49
C THR A 74 6.16 4.39 -13.54
N ILE A 75 6.34 3.37 -12.69
CA ILE A 75 7.61 2.65 -12.54
C ILE A 75 7.46 1.15 -12.84
N THR A 76 6.40 0.76 -13.55
CA THR A 76 6.12 -0.63 -13.91
C THR A 76 7.32 -1.29 -14.59
N GLY A 77 7.62 -2.52 -14.21
CA GLY A 77 8.73 -3.30 -14.73
C GLY A 77 9.46 -4.09 -13.64
N LYS A 78 10.28 -5.04 -14.05
CA LYS A 78 11.04 -5.92 -13.11
C LYS A 78 12.08 -5.17 -12.28
N ASP A 79 12.50 -4.01 -12.73
CA ASP A 79 13.52 -3.15 -12.11
C ASP A 79 12.92 -2.04 -11.21
N TRP A 80 11.61 -2.08 -10.95
CA TRP A 80 10.89 -1.04 -10.21
C TRP A 80 11.58 -0.63 -8.89
N ALA A 81 12.03 -1.59 -8.11
CA ALA A 81 12.67 -1.32 -6.82
C ALA A 81 14.02 -0.59 -6.98
N LYS A 82 14.79 -0.92 -8.05
CA LYS A 82 16.04 -0.23 -8.38
C LYS A 82 15.79 1.23 -8.79
N ARG A 83 14.71 1.49 -9.54
CA ARG A 83 14.34 2.83 -10.01
C ARG A 83 14.00 3.80 -8.87
N ILE A 84 13.53 3.29 -7.74
CA ILE A 84 13.18 4.11 -6.55
C ILE A 84 14.10 3.88 -5.36
N SER A 85 15.24 3.20 -5.57
CA SER A 85 16.26 3.02 -4.53
C SER A 85 16.76 4.38 -4.03
N GLY A 86 16.85 4.54 -2.72
CA GLY A 86 17.23 5.80 -2.07
C GLY A 86 16.14 6.86 -1.98
N ARG A 87 14.99 6.66 -2.62
CA ARG A 87 13.84 7.58 -2.59
C ARG A 87 12.83 7.14 -1.53
N THR A 88 12.02 8.05 -1.03
CA THR A 88 10.97 7.77 -0.04
C THR A 88 9.61 8.15 -0.61
N GLY A 89 8.57 7.36 -0.35
CA GLY A 89 7.26 7.69 -0.89
C GLY A 89 6.17 6.65 -0.64
N ILE A 90 5.08 6.82 -1.37
CA ILE A 90 3.96 5.87 -1.43
C ILE A 90 4.12 5.07 -2.72
N ILE A 91 3.90 3.76 -2.65
CA ILE A 91 3.93 2.86 -3.82
C ILE A 91 2.64 2.06 -3.91
N PHE A 92 2.14 1.89 -5.12
CA PHE A 92 0.94 1.12 -5.42
C PHE A 92 1.24 0.06 -6.47
N PHE A 93 0.73 -1.15 -6.24
CA PHE A 93 0.84 -2.32 -7.11
C PHE A 93 -0.56 -2.76 -7.51
N GLU A 94 -0.87 -2.68 -8.78
CA GLU A 94 -2.16 -3.05 -9.35
C GLU A 94 -2.15 -4.50 -9.79
N ASN A 95 -3.20 -5.27 -9.44
CA ASN A 95 -3.46 -6.64 -9.89
C ASN A 95 -2.24 -7.58 -9.71
N TYR A 96 -1.53 -7.50 -8.59
CA TYR A 96 -0.30 -8.30 -8.40
C TYR A 96 -0.57 -9.71 -7.85
N TRP A 97 -1.76 -9.98 -7.28
CA TRP A 97 -2.10 -11.28 -6.72
C TRP A 97 -3.54 -11.69 -7.03
N THR A 98 -3.80 -13.00 -7.03
CA THR A 98 -5.12 -13.59 -7.25
C THR A 98 -5.92 -13.63 -5.97
N ARG A 99 -7.19 -13.25 -6.03
CA ARG A 99 -8.16 -13.49 -4.95
C ARG A 99 -8.76 -14.88 -5.09
N LYS A 100 -9.51 -15.30 -4.05
CA LYS A 100 -10.27 -16.55 -4.10
C LYS A 100 -11.19 -16.55 -5.34
N ASN A 101 -11.11 -17.61 -6.17
CA ASN A 101 -11.84 -17.78 -7.42
C ASN A 101 -11.33 -16.94 -8.62
N GLU A 102 -10.17 -16.35 -8.55
CA GLU A 102 -9.48 -15.72 -9.68
C GLU A 102 -8.36 -16.61 -10.20
N THR A 103 -7.93 -16.34 -11.44
CA THR A 103 -6.77 -16.96 -12.08
C THR A 103 -5.68 -15.91 -12.27
N GLU A 104 -4.47 -16.31 -12.64
CA GLU A 104 -3.37 -15.39 -12.95
C GLU A 104 -3.70 -14.38 -14.05
N VAL A 105 -4.65 -14.71 -14.93
CA VAL A 105 -5.06 -13.86 -16.05
C VAL A 105 -6.02 -12.76 -15.62
N ASN A 106 -6.87 -13.04 -14.63
CA ASN A 106 -7.91 -12.11 -14.15
C ASN A 106 -7.76 -11.72 -12.67
N ARG A 107 -6.54 -11.72 -12.17
CA ARG A 107 -6.26 -11.30 -10.79
C ARG A 107 -6.62 -9.82 -10.58
N SER A 108 -7.15 -9.51 -9.40
CA SER A 108 -7.59 -8.16 -9.01
C SER A 108 -7.08 -7.72 -7.64
N GLY A 109 -6.07 -8.40 -7.13
CA GLY A 109 -5.49 -8.08 -5.83
C GLY A 109 -4.51 -6.91 -5.93
N ASP A 110 -4.84 -5.80 -5.24
CA ASP A 110 -4.03 -4.58 -5.20
C ASP A 110 -3.30 -4.45 -3.87
N HIS A 111 -2.19 -3.71 -3.90
CA HIS A 111 -1.46 -3.35 -2.69
C HIS A 111 -0.98 -1.91 -2.75
N ILE A 112 -1.03 -1.22 -1.62
CA ILE A 112 -0.44 0.11 -1.45
C ILE A 112 0.36 0.14 -0.15
N ASP A 113 1.55 0.74 -0.19
CA ASP A 113 2.44 0.77 0.97
C ASP A 113 3.33 2.02 0.96
N LEU A 114 4.08 2.19 2.03
CA LEU A 114 5.15 3.16 2.12
C LEU A 114 6.48 2.51 1.73
N TRP A 115 7.28 3.24 0.99
CA TRP A 115 8.64 2.89 0.60
C TRP A 115 9.63 3.82 1.31
N ASN A 116 10.64 3.28 1.99
CA ASN A 116 11.60 4.03 2.79
C ASN A 116 13.01 4.09 2.20
N GLY A 117 13.14 4.06 0.90
CA GLY A 117 14.41 4.12 0.19
C GLY A 117 15.02 2.75 -0.14
N ALA A 118 14.69 1.71 0.60
CA ALA A 118 15.26 0.37 0.40
C ALA A 118 14.22 -0.76 0.51
N ARG A 119 13.08 -0.51 1.16
CA ARG A 119 12.09 -1.55 1.47
C ARG A 119 10.68 -0.98 1.66
N LEU A 120 9.68 -1.84 1.48
CA LEU A 120 8.30 -1.58 1.87
C LEU A 120 8.18 -1.58 3.40
N THR A 121 7.29 -0.75 3.94
CA THR A 121 6.91 -0.87 5.34
C THR A 121 6.04 -2.11 5.50
N ALA A 122 6.25 -2.89 6.54
CA ALA A 122 5.57 -4.17 6.75
C ALA A 122 4.07 -3.97 6.95
N SER A 123 3.31 -3.95 5.89
CA SER A 123 1.86 -3.86 5.97
C SER A 123 1.19 -4.94 5.12
N GLY A 124 0.79 -6.02 5.77
CA GLY A 124 -0.26 -6.87 5.24
C GLY A 124 0.13 -8.09 4.43
N PHE A 125 1.40 -8.50 4.36
CA PHE A 125 1.72 -9.81 3.84
C PHE A 125 1.34 -10.90 4.86
N ARG A 126 0.49 -11.83 4.47
CA ARG A 126 0.21 -13.04 5.23
C ARG A 126 1.51 -13.82 5.41
N GLY A 127 2.06 -13.79 6.62
CA GLY A 127 3.22 -14.58 6.99
C GLY A 127 4.18 -13.82 7.90
N THR A 128 4.04 -13.98 9.20
CA THR A 128 4.89 -13.39 10.23
C THR A 128 6.38 -13.68 10.01
N LEU A 129 6.71 -14.82 9.42
CA LEU A 129 8.08 -15.24 9.14
C LEU A 129 8.77 -14.44 8.02
N THR A 130 8.05 -14.10 6.95
CA THR A 130 8.61 -13.32 5.83
C THR A 130 8.87 -11.87 6.21
N THR A 131 8.07 -11.31 7.11
CA THR A 131 8.20 -9.94 7.61
C THR A 131 9.43 -9.79 8.50
N VAL A 132 9.66 -10.74 9.42
CA VAL A 132 10.81 -10.74 10.33
C VAL A 132 12.12 -10.92 9.57
N ALA A 133 12.18 -11.84 8.61
CA ALA A 133 13.37 -12.07 7.78
C ALA A 133 13.76 -10.82 6.97
N ARG A 134 12.79 -10.03 6.46
CA ARG A 134 13.05 -8.78 5.74
C ARG A 134 13.68 -7.70 6.61
N PHE A 135 13.26 -7.58 7.88
CA PHE A 135 13.69 -6.50 8.76
C PHE A 135 14.94 -6.84 9.56
N THR A 136 15.15 -8.11 9.88
CA THR A 136 16.24 -8.54 10.76
C THR A 136 17.52 -8.90 10.01
N ILE A 137 17.43 -9.38 8.74
CA ILE A 137 18.57 -9.90 8.00
C ILE A 137 19.02 -8.94 6.89
N GLY A 138 18.34 -7.81 6.67
CA GLY A 138 18.68 -6.87 5.58
C GLY A 138 18.57 -7.49 4.18
N ALA A 139 17.80 -8.58 4.04
CA ALA A 139 17.63 -9.25 2.77
C ALA A 139 16.84 -8.35 1.81
N SER A 140 17.56 -7.66 0.96
CA SER A 140 17.02 -6.82 -0.13
C SER A 140 16.33 -7.65 -1.21
N SER A 141 16.45 -8.95 -1.18
CA SER A 141 15.80 -9.87 -2.12
C SER A 141 15.48 -11.20 -1.46
N ILE A 142 14.23 -11.42 -1.10
CA ILE A 142 13.72 -12.78 -0.93
C ILE A 142 13.23 -13.22 -2.31
N PRO A 143 13.86 -14.24 -2.95
CA PRO A 143 13.37 -14.78 -4.21
C PRO A 143 11.88 -15.18 -4.06
N GLY A 144 11.04 -14.77 -4.99
CA GLY A 144 9.62 -15.07 -5.01
C GLY A 144 8.70 -13.93 -4.58
N LEU A 145 9.09 -13.03 -3.67
CA LEU A 145 8.20 -12.00 -3.16
C LEU A 145 8.25 -10.70 -3.98
N TYR A 146 9.44 -10.30 -4.43
CA TYR A 146 9.58 -9.18 -5.39
C TYR A 146 9.19 -9.60 -6.81
N SER A 147 9.31 -10.89 -7.14
CA SER A 147 8.83 -11.40 -8.42
C SER A 147 7.33 -11.24 -8.58
N ASP A 148 6.55 -11.51 -7.53
CA ASP A 148 5.09 -11.35 -7.57
C ASP A 148 4.69 -9.89 -7.77
N LEU A 149 5.32 -8.95 -7.06
CA LEU A 149 5.09 -7.52 -7.22
C LEU A 149 5.49 -7.00 -8.61
N SER A 150 6.55 -7.57 -9.20
CA SER A 150 6.99 -7.22 -10.56
C SER A 150 5.99 -7.65 -11.64
N ASN A 151 5.08 -8.57 -11.32
CA ASN A 151 4.01 -9.01 -12.21
C ASN A 151 2.77 -8.09 -12.19
N SER A 152 2.79 -6.99 -11.42
CA SER A 152 1.72 -6.01 -11.39
C SER A 152 1.45 -5.42 -12.77
N THR A 153 0.19 -5.20 -13.11
CA THR A 153 -0.20 -4.56 -14.37
C THR A 153 0.25 -3.10 -14.41
N GLN A 154 0.26 -2.45 -13.26
CA GLN A 154 0.80 -1.10 -13.10
C GLN A 154 1.48 -0.97 -11.73
N ILE A 155 2.61 -0.25 -11.68
CA ILE A 155 3.27 0.18 -10.45
C ILE A 155 3.39 1.70 -10.48
N LEU A 156 2.83 2.35 -9.45
CA LEU A 156 2.86 3.80 -9.29
C LEU A 156 3.65 4.18 -8.06
N PHE A 157 4.39 5.28 -8.15
CA PHE A 157 5.17 5.83 -7.06
C PHE A 157 4.91 7.32 -6.89
N TRP A 158 4.66 7.76 -5.66
CA TRP A 158 4.55 9.17 -5.26
C TRP A 158 5.72 9.47 -4.34
N GLU A 159 6.71 10.18 -4.87
CA GLU A 159 7.90 10.55 -4.09
C GLU A 159 7.58 11.64 -3.08
N VAL A 160 7.86 11.37 -1.81
CA VAL A 160 7.79 12.34 -0.71
C VAL A 160 9.19 12.85 -0.41
N LYS A 161 9.37 14.17 -0.50
CA LYS A 161 10.64 14.86 -0.22
C LYS A 161 10.59 15.51 1.16
#